data_e3a9d311bb3043121793ddd09e19daa7
#
_entry.id   e3a9d311bb3043121793ddd09e19daa7
#
_cell.length_a   1.000
_cell.length_b   1.000
_cell.length_c   1.000
_cell.angle_alpha   90.00
_cell.angle_beta   90.00
_cell.angle_gamma   90.00
#
_symmetry.space_group_name_H-M   'P 1'
#
loop_
_entity.id
_entity.type
_entity.pdbx_description
1 polymer ?
#
loop_
_entity_poly.entity_id
_entity_poly.type
_entity_poly.pdbx_seq_one_letter_code
_entity_poly.pdbx_strand_id
1 'polypeptide(L)'
;PLIDPELVDKIVKVYEENDYDYVSNTINPTYPDGLDTEIFSFDVLKDRYKKARTSKEKEHVTYGILNNKQYKKKNIENKKDYSKLRLTLDTQEDFEIIKKVFIKFNYNFFINFKKIINLYEKNSKFFYNNSFYERNSGMNLSTGQKFWIRAQNIIPGGTMLFSKNPDLQLPTRWPAYFSKTKGCRVWDLDGNKFDDLSLMGVGTNSLGYSHPEIDKCVKRVVDTGNMSSLNSIDEILLAEKLIELNPWAGNVRFTRSGGEANAVAIRIARAYSGRDNIAICGYHGWHDWYLSANLKKKSNLNDHLIKDLNISGVPKKLVNTAYPFEYNNFEQLKKIVMKNKIGVIKMEVERDQKPKNGFLKKVRNLATKNK
;
A
#
# COMPACT_ATOMS: atom_id res chain seq x y z
N PRO A 1 -8.96 -30.38 3.59
CA PRO A 1 -8.71 -31.59 2.78
C PRO A 1 -7.52 -32.41 3.27
N LEU A 2 -6.61 -31.81 4.05
CA LEU A 2 -5.37 -32.44 4.53
C LEU A 2 -5.38 -32.63 6.06
N ILE A 3 -6.55 -32.80 6.67
CA ILE A 3 -6.67 -33.04 8.11
C ILE A 3 -5.89 -34.29 8.50
N ASP A 4 -5.19 -34.23 9.62
CA ASP A 4 -4.40 -35.33 10.15
C ASP A 4 -5.25 -36.13 11.19
N PRO A 5 -5.60 -37.40 10.95
CA PRO A 5 -6.37 -38.21 11.89
C PRO A 5 -5.69 -38.33 13.28
N GLU A 6 -4.35 -38.42 13.33
CA GLU A 6 -3.63 -38.52 14.61
C GLU A 6 -3.80 -37.23 15.45
N LEU A 7 -3.93 -36.08 14.80
CA LEU A 7 -4.23 -34.82 15.49
C LEU A 7 -5.65 -34.78 16.00
N VAL A 8 -6.61 -35.26 15.22
CA VAL A 8 -8.02 -35.35 15.64
C VAL A 8 -8.13 -36.27 16.85
N ASP A 9 -7.57 -37.48 16.78
CA ASP A 9 -7.61 -38.46 17.88
C ASP A 9 -6.96 -37.91 19.15
N LYS A 10 -5.85 -37.18 19.01
CA LYS A 10 -5.18 -36.49 20.14
C LYS A 10 -6.13 -35.49 20.84
N ILE A 11 -6.86 -34.70 20.06
CA ILE A 11 -7.79 -33.68 20.60
C ILE A 11 -9.01 -34.35 21.23
N VAL A 12 -9.58 -35.38 20.61
CA VAL A 12 -10.67 -36.17 21.14
C VAL A 12 -10.26 -36.80 22.47
N LYS A 13 -9.10 -37.46 22.54
CA LYS A 13 -8.61 -38.08 23.77
C LYS A 13 -8.48 -37.07 24.92
N VAL A 14 -7.95 -35.88 24.66
CA VAL A 14 -7.83 -34.81 25.70
C VAL A 14 -9.22 -34.37 26.17
N TYR A 15 -10.20 -34.31 25.28
CA TYR A 15 -11.57 -33.96 25.63
C TYR A 15 -12.25 -35.05 26.48
N GLU A 16 -12.10 -36.31 26.12
CA GLU A 16 -12.73 -37.43 26.81
C GLU A 16 -12.11 -37.75 28.18
N GLU A 17 -10.80 -37.55 28.32
CA GLU A 17 -10.08 -37.83 29.55
C GLU A 17 -10.15 -36.69 30.59
N ASN A 18 -10.78 -35.56 30.27
CA ASN A 18 -10.81 -34.38 31.13
C ASN A 18 -12.17 -33.65 31.08
N ASP A 19 -12.45 -32.87 32.11
CA ASP A 19 -13.67 -32.08 32.27
C ASP A 19 -13.52 -30.70 31.58
N TYR A 20 -13.45 -30.68 30.25
CA TYR A 20 -13.45 -29.44 29.43
C TYR A 20 -14.76 -29.30 28.65
N ASP A 21 -15.27 -28.07 28.57
CA ASP A 21 -16.42 -27.74 27.72
C ASP A 21 -16.02 -27.63 26.24
N TYR A 22 -14.75 -27.31 25.98
CA TYR A 22 -14.22 -27.07 24.63
C TYR A 22 -12.72 -27.37 24.58
N VAL A 23 -12.32 -28.20 23.64
CA VAL A 23 -10.89 -28.48 23.34
C VAL A 23 -10.62 -28.19 21.87
N SER A 24 -9.54 -27.50 21.57
CA SER A 24 -9.19 -27.12 20.20
C SER A 24 -7.69 -26.82 20.06
N ASN A 25 -7.22 -26.81 18.81
CA ASN A 25 -5.90 -26.29 18.44
C ASN A 25 -5.94 -24.88 17.83
N THR A 26 -7.08 -24.17 17.97
CA THR A 26 -7.34 -22.88 17.33
C THR A 26 -7.32 -21.69 18.29
N ILE A 27 -7.35 -21.90 19.60
CA ILE A 27 -7.37 -20.81 20.62
C ILE A 27 -6.06 -19.98 20.54
N ASN A 28 -4.92 -20.68 20.61
CA ASN A 28 -3.59 -20.13 20.32
C ASN A 28 -2.96 -21.03 19.25
N PRO A 29 -3.17 -20.74 17.95
CA PRO A 29 -2.82 -21.67 16.90
C PRO A 29 -1.30 -21.80 16.72
N THR A 30 -0.82 -23.04 16.73
CA THR A 30 0.55 -23.45 16.42
C THR A 30 0.62 -24.49 15.30
N TYR A 31 -0.53 -25.04 14.93
CA TYR A 31 -0.70 -25.91 13.76
C TYR A 31 -1.04 -25.07 12.52
N PRO A 32 -0.77 -25.57 11.30
CA PRO A 32 -1.19 -24.92 10.07
C PRO A 32 -2.69 -24.63 10.03
N ASP A 33 -3.03 -23.52 9.40
CA ASP A 33 -4.41 -23.20 9.05
C ASP A 33 -4.99 -24.24 8.09
N GLY A 34 -6.17 -24.76 8.39
CA GLY A 34 -6.79 -25.89 7.67
C GLY A 34 -6.58 -27.28 8.31
N LEU A 35 -5.83 -27.35 9.43
CA LEU A 35 -5.80 -28.49 10.34
C LEU A 35 -6.58 -28.21 11.62
N ASP A 36 -7.51 -27.28 11.56
CA ASP A 36 -8.31 -26.83 12.68
C ASP A 36 -9.26 -27.95 13.13
N THR A 37 -9.20 -28.24 14.42
CA THR A 37 -10.04 -29.25 15.06
C THR A 37 -10.58 -28.67 16.35
N GLU A 38 -11.89 -28.77 16.50
CA GLU A 38 -12.63 -28.26 17.64
C GLU A 38 -13.59 -29.33 18.13
N ILE A 39 -13.64 -29.57 19.45
CA ILE A 39 -14.56 -30.54 20.07
C ILE A 39 -15.27 -29.91 21.25
N PHE A 40 -16.56 -30.12 21.36
CA PHE A 40 -17.44 -29.65 22.43
C PHE A 40 -18.72 -30.49 22.46
N SER A 41 -19.44 -30.49 23.58
CA SER A 41 -20.67 -31.27 23.71
C SER A 41 -21.85 -30.66 22.97
N PHE A 42 -22.85 -31.46 22.69
CA PHE A 42 -24.12 -31.00 22.14
C PHE A 42 -24.83 -29.99 23.07
N ASP A 43 -24.68 -30.13 24.38
CA ASP A 43 -25.27 -29.21 25.35
C ASP A 43 -24.63 -27.82 25.28
N VAL A 44 -23.32 -27.73 25.10
CA VAL A 44 -22.62 -26.46 24.83
C VAL A 44 -23.12 -25.84 23.53
N LEU A 45 -23.28 -26.61 22.47
CA LEU A 45 -23.83 -26.11 21.22
C LEU A 45 -25.24 -25.57 21.38
N LYS A 46 -26.12 -26.31 22.06
CA LYS A 46 -27.49 -25.94 22.33
C LYS A 46 -27.60 -24.66 23.17
N ASP A 47 -26.76 -24.52 24.18
CA ASP A 47 -26.69 -23.30 24.99
C ASP A 47 -26.27 -22.07 24.14
N ARG A 48 -25.26 -22.24 23.28
CA ARG A 48 -24.80 -21.16 22.37
C ARG A 48 -25.84 -20.81 21.31
N TYR A 49 -26.51 -21.77 20.73
CA TYR A 49 -27.62 -21.54 19.78
C TYR A 49 -28.71 -20.64 20.40
N LYS A 50 -29.11 -20.94 21.63
CA LYS A 50 -30.13 -20.14 22.36
C LYS A 50 -29.67 -18.73 22.67
N LYS A 51 -28.38 -18.52 22.93
CA LYS A 51 -27.80 -17.26 23.37
C LYS A 51 -27.24 -16.41 22.23
N ALA A 52 -27.07 -16.94 21.01
CA ALA A 52 -26.54 -16.20 19.87
C ALA A 52 -27.44 -15.01 19.48
N ARG A 53 -26.89 -13.81 19.49
CA ARG A 53 -27.59 -12.55 19.18
C ARG A 53 -27.10 -11.90 17.88
N THR A 54 -25.80 -11.99 17.59
CA THR A 54 -25.19 -11.33 16.42
C THR A 54 -25.11 -12.25 15.22
N SER A 55 -25.06 -11.69 14.00
CA SER A 55 -24.85 -12.46 12.77
C SER A 55 -23.55 -13.28 12.86
N LYS A 56 -22.49 -12.72 13.45
CA LYS A 56 -21.21 -13.40 13.63
C LYS A 56 -21.31 -14.66 14.52
N GLU A 57 -22.07 -14.60 15.60
CA GLU A 57 -22.30 -15.77 16.48
C GLU A 57 -23.15 -16.85 15.82
N LYS A 58 -24.02 -16.49 14.87
CA LYS A 58 -24.86 -17.43 14.11
C LYS A 58 -24.09 -18.07 12.95
N GLU A 59 -23.17 -17.33 12.35
CA GLU A 59 -22.34 -17.80 11.23
C GLU A 59 -21.16 -18.66 11.73
N HIS A 60 -20.50 -18.22 12.82
CA HIS A 60 -19.34 -18.90 13.39
C HIS A 60 -19.74 -19.63 14.69
N VAL A 61 -20.01 -20.93 14.55
CA VAL A 61 -20.56 -21.79 15.62
C VAL A 61 -19.81 -21.67 16.95
N THR A 62 -18.48 -21.62 16.90
CA THR A 62 -17.61 -21.63 18.09
C THR A 62 -17.22 -20.25 18.62
N TYR A 63 -17.52 -19.17 17.86
CA TYR A 63 -17.18 -17.80 18.25
C TYR A 63 -17.72 -17.43 19.65
N GLY A 64 -18.96 -17.81 19.93
CA GLY A 64 -19.60 -17.56 21.21
C GLY A 64 -19.04 -18.43 22.35
N ILE A 65 -18.40 -19.56 22.07
CA ILE A 65 -17.70 -20.39 23.05
C ILE A 65 -16.35 -19.76 23.39
N LEU A 66 -15.59 -19.41 22.37
CA LEU A 66 -14.23 -18.84 22.49
C LEU A 66 -14.20 -17.57 23.35
N ASN A 67 -15.19 -16.69 23.15
CA ASN A 67 -15.26 -15.40 23.84
C ASN A 67 -16.01 -15.43 25.18
N ASN A 68 -16.50 -16.59 25.62
CA ASN A 68 -17.21 -16.73 26.88
C ASN A 68 -16.32 -17.37 27.96
N LYS A 69 -16.16 -16.68 29.10
CA LYS A 69 -15.34 -17.15 30.24
C LYS A 69 -16.00 -18.27 31.05
N GLN A 70 -17.29 -18.54 30.87
CA GLN A 70 -18.01 -19.59 31.57
C GLN A 70 -17.56 -21.00 31.16
N TYR A 71 -17.06 -21.18 29.94
CA TYR A 71 -16.63 -22.48 29.45
C TYR A 71 -15.17 -22.76 29.79
N LYS A 72 -14.90 -23.95 30.32
CA LYS A 72 -13.56 -24.49 30.52
C LYS A 72 -12.97 -24.89 29.18
N LYS A 73 -11.92 -24.21 28.76
CA LYS A 73 -11.31 -24.39 27.43
C LYS A 73 -9.89 -24.91 27.54
N LYS A 74 -9.49 -25.78 26.61
CA LYS A 74 -8.13 -26.28 26.47
C LYS A 74 -7.60 -26.07 25.06
N ASN A 75 -6.44 -25.45 24.94
CA ASN A 75 -5.69 -25.37 23.68
C ASN A 75 -4.71 -26.52 23.56
N ILE A 76 -4.61 -27.10 22.36
CA ILE A 76 -3.63 -28.14 22.02
C ILE A 76 -2.59 -27.52 21.11
N GLU A 77 -1.37 -27.42 21.59
CA GLU A 77 -0.26 -26.79 20.89
C GLU A 77 0.67 -27.82 20.25
N ASN A 78 1.30 -27.42 19.16
CA ASN A 78 2.42 -28.11 18.56
C ASN A 78 3.73 -27.59 19.17
N LYS A 79 4.77 -28.40 19.22
CA LYS A 79 6.09 -28.02 19.77
C LYS A 79 6.75 -26.85 19.00
N LYS A 80 6.53 -26.77 17.70
CA LYS A 80 7.04 -25.71 16.82
C LYS A 80 5.85 -25.01 16.17
N ASP A 81 5.90 -23.70 16.06
CA ASP A 81 4.84 -22.89 15.46
C ASP A 81 4.89 -22.95 13.93
N TYR A 82 3.80 -23.49 13.35
CA TYR A 82 3.54 -23.54 11.91
C TYR A 82 2.24 -22.81 11.55
N SER A 83 1.72 -21.97 12.41
CA SER A 83 0.46 -21.24 12.20
C SER A 83 0.42 -20.39 10.92
N LYS A 84 1.59 -20.02 10.40
CA LYS A 84 1.72 -19.27 9.12
C LYS A 84 1.58 -20.16 7.88
N LEU A 85 1.63 -21.48 8.01
CA LEU A 85 1.39 -22.40 6.90
C LEU A 85 -0.10 -22.54 6.70
N ARG A 86 -0.60 -22.27 5.48
CA ARG A 86 -2.01 -22.35 5.13
C ARG A 86 -2.29 -23.57 4.25
N LEU A 87 -3.20 -24.43 4.71
CA LEU A 87 -3.64 -25.68 4.07
C LEU A 87 -5.17 -25.76 3.95
N THR A 88 -5.85 -24.61 3.95
CA THR A 88 -7.29 -24.49 3.72
C THR A 88 -7.66 -24.72 2.26
N LEU A 89 -8.95 -24.69 1.93
CA LEU A 89 -9.47 -24.76 0.56
C LEU A 89 -10.59 -23.75 0.36
N ASP A 90 -10.27 -22.47 0.57
CA ASP A 90 -11.25 -21.37 0.50
C ASP A 90 -11.08 -20.51 -0.75
N THR A 91 -9.90 -20.58 -1.38
CA THR A 91 -9.54 -19.76 -2.55
C THR A 91 -8.96 -20.60 -3.68
N GLN A 92 -8.86 -20.01 -4.88
CA GLN A 92 -8.22 -20.70 -6.03
C GLN A 92 -6.73 -20.98 -5.74
N GLU A 93 -6.05 -20.10 -5.03
CA GLU A 93 -4.65 -20.29 -4.64
C GLU A 93 -4.50 -21.46 -3.64
N ASP A 94 -5.43 -21.61 -2.71
CA ASP A 94 -5.49 -22.77 -1.82
C ASP A 94 -5.64 -24.06 -2.62
N PHE A 95 -6.57 -24.08 -3.58
CA PHE A 95 -6.79 -25.23 -4.46
C PHE A 95 -5.52 -25.64 -5.20
N GLU A 96 -4.80 -24.68 -5.77
CA GLU A 96 -3.55 -24.94 -6.48
C GLU A 96 -2.46 -25.52 -5.55
N ILE A 97 -2.36 -25.05 -4.31
CA ILE A 97 -1.42 -25.60 -3.33
C ILE A 97 -1.83 -27.02 -2.94
N ILE A 98 -3.09 -27.25 -2.59
CA ILE A 98 -3.62 -28.57 -2.22
C ILE A 98 -3.41 -29.56 -3.38
N LYS A 99 -3.73 -29.19 -4.61
CA LYS A 99 -3.49 -29.97 -5.82
C LYS A 99 -2.00 -30.35 -5.98
N LYS A 100 -1.09 -29.40 -5.81
CA LYS A 100 0.36 -29.63 -5.86
C LYS A 100 0.80 -30.62 -4.76
N VAL A 101 0.27 -30.50 -3.54
CA VAL A 101 0.54 -31.46 -2.45
C VAL A 101 0.09 -32.85 -2.84
N PHE A 102 -1.15 -33.04 -3.34
CA PHE A 102 -1.62 -34.35 -3.79
C PHE A 102 -0.77 -34.93 -4.92
N ILE A 103 -0.40 -34.15 -5.91
CA ILE A 103 0.51 -34.59 -7.00
C ILE A 103 1.85 -35.03 -6.41
N LYS A 104 2.44 -34.23 -5.51
CA LYS A 104 3.73 -34.55 -4.87
C LYS A 104 3.73 -35.86 -4.09
N PHE A 105 2.60 -36.22 -3.53
CA PHE A 105 2.41 -37.47 -2.76
C PHE A 105 1.65 -38.56 -3.55
N ASN A 106 1.68 -38.51 -4.89
CA ASN A 106 1.06 -39.47 -5.80
C ASN A 106 -0.42 -39.74 -5.48
N TYR A 107 -1.18 -38.69 -5.19
CA TYR A 107 -2.60 -38.74 -4.84
C TYR A 107 -2.92 -39.67 -3.64
N ASN A 108 -1.97 -39.81 -2.71
CA ASN A 108 -2.25 -40.47 -1.45
C ASN A 108 -3.18 -39.60 -0.60
N PHE A 109 -4.36 -40.11 -0.27
CA PHE A 109 -5.35 -39.41 0.54
C PHE A 109 -4.99 -39.36 2.05
N PHE A 110 -4.04 -40.19 2.50
CA PHE A 110 -3.56 -40.21 3.89
C PHE A 110 -2.18 -39.60 4.01
N ILE A 111 -2.11 -38.29 3.83
CA ILE A 111 -0.86 -37.53 4.00
C ILE A 111 -0.84 -36.99 5.43
N ASN A 112 -0.01 -37.56 6.30
CA ASN A 112 0.08 -37.07 7.66
C ASN A 112 0.82 -35.72 7.74
N PHE A 113 0.54 -34.97 8.80
CA PHE A 113 1.10 -33.66 9.10
C PHE A 113 2.62 -33.61 9.00
N LYS A 114 3.34 -34.63 9.53
CA LYS A 114 4.81 -34.68 9.51
C LYS A 114 5.38 -34.65 8.08
N LYS A 115 4.74 -35.34 7.12
CA LYS A 115 5.16 -35.31 5.71
C LYS A 115 4.99 -33.94 5.07
N ILE A 116 3.90 -33.24 5.39
CA ILE A 116 3.64 -31.89 4.88
C ILE A 116 4.64 -30.91 5.46
N ILE A 117 4.93 -30.99 6.77
CA ILE A 117 5.93 -30.14 7.41
C ILE A 117 7.33 -30.38 6.84
N ASN A 118 7.73 -31.62 6.62
CA ASN A 118 9.02 -31.92 5.98
C ASN A 118 9.11 -31.30 4.57
N LEU A 119 8.04 -31.30 3.81
CA LEU A 119 7.99 -30.64 2.50
C LEU A 119 8.10 -29.11 2.65
N TYR A 120 7.42 -28.52 3.61
CA TYR A 120 7.45 -27.08 3.90
C TYR A 120 8.85 -26.62 4.34
N GLU A 121 9.48 -27.33 5.26
CA GLU A 121 10.83 -26.99 5.76
C GLU A 121 11.90 -27.13 4.67
N LYS A 122 11.77 -28.11 3.77
CA LYS A 122 12.68 -28.29 2.63
C LYS A 122 12.43 -27.29 1.49
N ASN A 123 11.22 -26.85 1.30
CA ASN A 123 10.84 -25.96 0.19
C ASN A 123 9.64 -25.09 0.55
N SER A 124 9.87 -24.05 1.35
CA SER A 124 8.82 -23.09 1.74
C SER A 124 8.19 -22.36 0.55
N LYS A 125 8.94 -22.15 -0.54
CA LYS A 125 8.45 -21.51 -1.78
C LYS A 125 7.31 -22.30 -2.43
N PHE A 126 7.23 -23.61 -2.17
CA PHE A 126 6.13 -24.46 -2.66
C PHE A 126 4.75 -23.99 -2.17
N PHE A 127 4.69 -23.39 -0.97
CA PHE A 127 3.48 -22.91 -0.30
C PHE A 127 3.32 -21.39 -0.37
N TYR A 128 4.09 -20.70 -1.20
CA TYR A 128 4.11 -19.23 -1.23
C TYR A 128 2.81 -18.60 -1.75
N ASN A 129 2.14 -19.25 -2.70
CA ASN A 129 1.01 -18.65 -3.42
C ASN A 129 -0.23 -18.34 -2.55
N ASN A 130 -0.36 -18.93 -1.37
CA ASN A 130 -1.45 -18.65 -0.44
C ASN A 130 -0.99 -18.19 0.95
N SER A 131 0.31 -17.98 1.14
CA SER A 131 0.91 -17.58 2.43
C SER A 131 0.56 -16.17 2.91
N PHE A 132 -0.07 -15.37 2.05
CA PHE A 132 -0.48 -14.00 2.34
C PHE A 132 -1.90 -13.89 2.91
N TYR A 133 -2.68 -14.98 2.92
CA TYR A 133 -3.97 -14.99 3.59
C TYR A 133 -3.79 -15.23 5.09
N GLU A 134 -4.32 -14.35 5.92
CA GLU A 134 -4.37 -14.57 7.36
C GLU A 134 -5.43 -15.63 7.71
N ARG A 135 -5.24 -16.33 8.82
CA ARG A 135 -6.22 -17.27 9.38
C ARG A 135 -7.55 -16.54 9.58
N ASN A 136 -8.65 -17.13 9.12
CA ASN A 136 -10.01 -16.59 9.15
C ASN A 136 -10.22 -15.30 8.32
N SER A 137 -9.27 -14.90 7.46
CA SER A 137 -9.42 -13.73 6.60
C SER A 137 -10.35 -13.94 5.39
N GLY A 138 -10.69 -15.19 5.08
CA GLY A 138 -11.43 -15.56 3.87
C GLY A 138 -12.89 -15.13 3.81
N MET A 139 -13.48 -14.69 4.92
CA MET A 139 -14.93 -14.69 5.02
C MET A 139 -15.65 -13.41 4.66
N ASN A 140 -14.98 -12.25 4.49
CA ASN A 140 -15.67 -11.00 4.13
C ASN A 140 -14.83 -9.97 3.39
N LEU A 141 -13.71 -10.37 2.77
CA LEU A 141 -12.91 -9.44 1.98
C LEU A 141 -13.42 -9.40 0.53
N SER A 142 -13.60 -8.17 0.02
CA SER A 142 -13.83 -7.96 -1.42
C SER A 142 -12.67 -8.50 -2.26
N THR A 143 -12.92 -8.79 -3.53
CA THR A 143 -11.87 -9.20 -4.48
C THR A 143 -10.71 -8.20 -4.50
N GLY A 144 -11.00 -6.90 -4.44
CA GLY A 144 -9.98 -5.85 -4.36
C GLY A 144 -9.11 -5.94 -3.11
N GLN A 145 -9.69 -6.26 -1.94
CA GLN A 145 -8.94 -6.45 -0.71
C GLN A 145 -8.02 -7.68 -0.75
N LYS A 146 -8.48 -8.77 -1.35
CA LYS A 146 -7.65 -9.96 -1.58
C LYS A 146 -6.43 -9.64 -2.45
N PHE A 147 -6.60 -8.88 -3.52
CA PHE A 147 -5.48 -8.39 -4.34
C PHE A 147 -4.56 -7.43 -3.58
N TRP A 148 -5.10 -6.61 -2.67
CA TRP A 148 -4.29 -5.71 -1.84
C TRP A 148 -3.33 -6.49 -0.92
N ILE A 149 -3.82 -7.52 -0.24
CA ILE A 149 -2.98 -8.40 0.58
C ILE A 149 -1.85 -9.03 -0.25
N ARG A 150 -2.15 -9.50 -1.48
CA ARG A 150 -1.13 -10.02 -2.39
C ARG A 150 -0.10 -8.96 -2.78
N ALA A 151 -0.58 -7.75 -3.10
CA ALA A 151 0.29 -6.63 -3.48
C ALA A 151 1.29 -6.26 -2.38
N GLN A 152 0.86 -6.23 -1.12
CA GLN A 152 1.73 -5.94 0.03
C GLN A 152 2.91 -6.93 0.15
N ASN A 153 2.75 -8.16 -0.31
CA ASN A 153 3.81 -9.18 -0.26
C ASN A 153 4.81 -9.11 -1.42
N ILE A 154 4.45 -8.52 -2.56
CA ILE A 154 5.26 -8.53 -3.77
C ILE A 154 5.67 -7.13 -4.25
N ILE A 155 4.99 -6.10 -3.77
CA ILE A 155 5.28 -4.70 -4.08
C ILE A 155 5.62 -3.99 -2.77
N PRO A 156 6.82 -3.46 -2.58
CA PRO A 156 7.15 -2.67 -1.40
C PRO A 156 6.14 -1.53 -1.19
N GLY A 157 5.45 -1.54 -0.03
CA GLY A 157 4.35 -0.62 0.27
C GLY A 157 3.02 -0.93 -0.43
N GLY A 158 2.91 -2.08 -1.13
CA GLY A 158 1.68 -2.57 -1.78
C GLY A 158 1.26 -1.81 -3.05
N THR A 159 1.76 -0.61 -3.27
CA THR A 159 1.40 0.27 -4.40
C THR A 159 2.53 1.22 -4.75
N MET A 160 2.59 1.66 -6.00
CA MET A 160 3.55 2.68 -6.44
C MET A 160 3.27 4.06 -5.84
N LEU A 161 2.00 4.41 -5.64
CA LEU A 161 1.59 5.72 -5.14
C LEU A 161 1.06 5.62 -3.71
N PHE A 162 1.75 6.25 -2.76
CA PHE A 162 1.37 6.27 -1.35
C PHE A 162 -0.09 6.70 -1.11
N SER A 163 -0.59 7.68 -1.86
CA SER A 163 -1.97 8.16 -1.80
C SER A 163 -3.02 7.13 -2.21
N LYS A 164 -2.63 6.04 -2.88
CA LYS A 164 -3.52 4.93 -3.26
C LYS A 164 -3.50 3.75 -2.29
N ASN A 165 -2.80 3.89 -1.15
CA ASN A 165 -2.80 2.87 -0.12
C ASN A 165 -4.20 2.77 0.52
N PRO A 166 -4.92 1.63 0.39
CA PRO A 166 -6.26 1.44 0.95
C PRO A 166 -6.32 1.59 2.47
N ASP A 167 -5.24 1.24 3.17
CA ASP A 167 -5.18 1.27 4.64
C ASP A 167 -5.17 2.71 5.19
N LEU A 168 -4.82 3.70 4.36
CA LEU A 168 -4.92 5.13 4.70
C LEU A 168 -6.32 5.70 4.49
N GLN A 169 -7.20 4.98 3.81
CA GLN A 169 -8.57 5.41 3.50
C GLN A 169 -9.56 4.73 4.45
N LEU A 170 -9.94 3.50 4.14
CA LEU A 170 -10.85 2.70 4.94
C LEU A 170 -10.32 1.26 5.02
N PRO A 171 -9.50 0.94 6.05
CA PRO A 171 -8.90 -0.37 6.19
C PRO A 171 -9.94 -1.50 6.08
N THR A 172 -9.61 -2.57 5.36
CA THR A 172 -10.44 -3.75 5.10
C THR A 172 -11.75 -3.53 4.32
N ARG A 173 -12.15 -2.29 4.05
CA ARG A 173 -13.41 -1.95 3.34
C ARG A 173 -13.19 -1.12 2.08
N TRP A 174 -12.04 -0.46 1.92
CA TRP A 174 -11.74 0.27 0.70
C TRP A 174 -11.68 -0.67 -0.50
N PRO A 175 -12.31 -0.35 -1.66
CA PRO A 175 -12.37 -1.26 -2.81
C PRO A 175 -11.01 -1.64 -3.42
N ALA A 176 -9.96 -0.89 -3.13
CA ALA A 176 -8.55 -1.06 -3.49
C ALA A 176 -8.23 -1.05 -4.99
N TYR A 177 -8.98 -1.79 -5.82
CA TYR A 177 -8.75 -1.93 -7.27
C TYR A 177 -10.03 -1.71 -8.05
N PHE A 178 -9.89 -1.14 -9.25
CA PHE A 178 -11.00 -0.91 -10.15
C PHE A 178 -10.96 -1.86 -11.36
N SER A 179 -12.14 -2.18 -11.88
CA SER A 179 -12.32 -2.87 -13.17
C SER A 179 -12.64 -1.89 -14.30
N LYS A 180 -13.30 -0.77 -13.99
CA LYS A 180 -13.76 0.22 -14.98
C LYS A 180 -13.90 1.59 -14.33
N THR A 181 -13.66 2.63 -15.13
CA THR A 181 -13.92 4.03 -14.75
C THR A 181 -14.59 4.79 -15.89
N LYS A 182 -15.46 5.76 -15.58
CA LYS A 182 -16.05 6.67 -16.57
C LYS A 182 -16.66 7.94 -15.92
N GLY A 183 -16.28 9.11 -16.40
CA GLY A 183 -16.71 10.39 -15.79
C GLY A 183 -16.18 10.49 -14.36
N CYS A 184 -17.06 10.63 -13.37
CA CYS A 184 -16.69 10.54 -11.95
C CYS A 184 -16.95 9.15 -11.33
N ARG A 185 -17.24 8.14 -12.13
CA ARG A 185 -17.65 6.82 -11.63
C ARG A 185 -16.54 5.79 -11.73
N VAL A 186 -16.45 4.95 -10.69
CA VAL A 186 -15.51 3.86 -10.58
C VAL A 186 -16.29 2.58 -10.26
N TRP A 187 -15.93 1.46 -10.90
CA TRP A 187 -16.43 0.13 -10.56
C TRP A 187 -15.28 -0.69 -10.00
N ASP A 188 -15.51 -1.33 -8.86
CA ASP A 188 -14.54 -2.24 -8.27
C ASP A 188 -14.49 -3.59 -9.03
N LEU A 189 -13.68 -4.53 -8.54
CA LEU A 189 -13.53 -5.85 -9.15
C LEU A 189 -14.76 -6.75 -8.93
N ASP A 190 -15.62 -6.41 -7.97
CA ASP A 190 -16.85 -7.13 -7.66
C ASP A 190 -18.08 -6.51 -8.37
N GLY A 191 -17.85 -5.48 -9.22
CA GLY A 191 -18.88 -4.80 -10.00
C GLY A 191 -19.66 -3.71 -9.24
N ASN A 192 -19.30 -3.42 -7.99
CA ASN A 192 -19.91 -2.34 -7.24
C ASN A 192 -19.51 -0.98 -7.83
N LYS A 193 -20.49 -0.07 -7.94
CA LYS A 193 -20.30 1.26 -8.51
C LYS A 193 -20.20 2.32 -7.42
N PHE A 194 -19.22 3.19 -7.55
CA PHE A 194 -18.95 4.32 -6.66
C PHE A 194 -18.84 5.63 -7.44
N ASP A 195 -19.22 6.73 -6.83
CA ASP A 195 -18.92 8.08 -7.31
C ASP A 195 -17.60 8.53 -6.63
N ASP A 196 -16.60 8.86 -7.41
CA ASP A 196 -15.29 9.32 -6.94
C ASP A 196 -15.35 10.84 -6.66
N LEU A 197 -15.36 11.19 -5.39
CA LEU A 197 -15.36 12.57 -4.91
C LEU A 197 -13.95 13.07 -4.55
N SER A 198 -12.91 12.30 -4.87
CA SER A 198 -11.51 12.66 -4.63
C SER A 198 -10.92 13.49 -5.78
N LEU A 199 -9.62 13.75 -5.69
CA LEU A 199 -8.83 14.35 -6.78
C LEU A 199 -8.53 13.33 -7.89
N MET A 200 -9.54 12.77 -8.51
CA MET A 200 -9.54 11.72 -9.54
C MET A 200 -8.17 11.49 -10.21
N GLY A 201 -7.52 10.36 -9.89
CA GLY A 201 -6.18 10.05 -10.41
C GLY A 201 -5.08 11.03 -9.94
N VAL A 202 -5.16 11.53 -8.70
CA VAL A 202 -4.21 12.52 -8.13
C VAL A 202 -4.21 13.82 -8.96
N GLY A 203 -5.40 14.27 -9.38
CA GLY A 203 -5.60 15.52 -10.14
C GLY A 203 -5.29 15.42 -11.63
N THR A 204 -4.98 14.24 -12.17
CA THR A 204 -4.66 14.08 -13.60
C THR A 204 -5.91 13.98 -14.49
N ASN A 205 -7.04 13.56 -13.95
CA ASN A 205 -8.28 13.35 -14.69
C ASN A 205 -9.29 14.48 -14.49
N SER A 206 -8.86 15.73 -14.63
CA SER A 206 -9.71 16.92 -14.46
C SER A 206 -10.93 16.99 -15.39
N LEU A 207 -10.88 16.32 -16.54
CA LEU A 207 -12.00 16.17 -17.48
C LEU A 207 -12.90 14.95 -17.17
N GLY A 208 -12.59 14.21 -16.11
CA GLY A 208 -13.22 12.94 -15.79
C GLY A 208 -12.52 11.74 -16.43
N TYR A 209 -12.83 10.56 -15.88
CA TYR A 209 -12.29 9.29 -16.38
C TYR A 209 -12.83 8.95 -17.77
N SER A 210 -12.00 8.36 -18.62
CA SER A 210 -12.39 7.88 -19.96
C SER A 210 -13.10 8.96 -20.76
N HIS A 211 -12.51 10.16 -20.84
CA HIS A 211 -13.06 11.25 -21.62
C HIS A 211 -13.01 10.88 -23.11
N PRO A 212 -14.15 10.94 -23.85
CA PRO A 212 -14.25 10.36 -25.21
C PRO A 212 -13.24 10.92 -26.20
N GLU A 213 -12.99 12.22 -26.19
CA GLU A 213 -12.06 12.86 -27.11
C GLU A 213 -10.61 12.50 -26.79
N ILE A 214 -10.25 12.42 -25.51
CA ILE A 214 -8.91 11.99 -25.07
C ILE A 214 -8.69 10.53 -25.44
N ASP A 215 -9.65 9.64 -25.13
CA ASP A 215 -9.56 8.22 -25.48
C ASP A 215 -9.41 8.02 -27.00
N LYS A 216 -10.13 8.80 -27.82
CA LYS A 216 -10.02 8.77 -29.29
C LYS A 216 -8.60 9.15 -29.75
N CYS A 217 -8.03 10.22 -29.18
CA CYS A 217 -6.67 10.64 -29.51
C CYS A 217 -5.63 9.58 -29.10
N VAL A 218 -5.74 9.02 -27.89
CA VAL A 218 -4.82 7.98 -27.42
C VAL A 218 -4.89 6.73 -28.29
N LYS A 219 -6.11 6.25 -28.64
CA LYS A 219 -6.29 5.10 -29.55
C LYS A 219 -5.63 5.34 -30.89
N ARG A 220 -5.82 6.51 -31.50
CA ARG A 220 -5.16 6.86 -32.78
C ARG A 220 -3.63 6.76 -32.65
N VAL A 221 -3.03 7.27 -31.58
CA VAL A 221 -1.57 7.21 -31.37
C VAL A 221 -1.11 5.77 -31.18
N VAL A 222 -1.88 4.93 -30.48
CA VAL A 222 -1.58 3.49 -30.35
C VAL A 222 -1.61 2.80 -31.72
N ASP A 223 -2.64 3.08 -32.54
CA ASP A 223 -2.81 2.48 -33.87
C ASP A 223 -1.71 2.89 -34.87
N THR A 224 -1.15 4.08 -34.72
CA THR A 224 -0.07 4.60 -35.57
C THR A 224 1.34 4.36 -35.04
N GLY A 225 1.46 3.84 -33.82
CA GLY A 225 2.73 3.59 -33.14
C GLY A 225 3.07 4.70 -32.13
N ASN A 226 3.13 4.31 -30.86
CA ASN A 226 3.36 5.22 -29.73
C ASN A 226 4.84 5.47 -29.42
N MET A 227 5.76 4.77 -30.07
CA MET A 227 7.21 4.92 -29.91
C MET A 227 7.97 4.46 -31.16
N SER A 228 9.03 5.17 -31.49
CA SER A 228 9.91 4.88 -32.61
C SER A 228 11.34 5.35 -32.27
N SER A 229 12.30 5.03 -33.16
CA SER A 229 13.64 5.63 -33.13
C SER A 229 13.64 7.10 -33.54
N LEU A 230 12.56 7.56 -34.18
CA LEU A 230 12.34 8.95 -34.56
C LEU A 230 11.53 9.66 -33.46
N ASN A 231 11.66 10.98 -33.39
CA ASN A 231 10.89 11.81 -32.47
C ASN A 231 9.44 11.95 -32.92
N SER A 232 8.52 12.09 -31.97
CA SER A 232 7.13 12.44 -32.26
C SER A 232 6.98 13.94 -32.47
N ILE A 233 6.19 14.36 -33.43
CA ILE A 233 5.82 15.77 -33.62
C ILE A 233 5.01 16.31 -32.44
N ASP A 234 4.33 15.45 -31.69
CA ASP A 234 3.53 15.83 -30.50
C ASP A 234 4.38 16.50 -29.43
N GLU A 235 5.68 16.18 -29.31
CA GLU A 235 6.60 16.88 -28.39
C GLU A 235 6.74 18.35 -28.75
N ILE A 236 6.86 18.67 -30.04
CA ILE A 236 7.00 20.07 -30.52
C ILE A 236 5.69 20.81 -30.29
N LEU A 237 4.56 20.24 -30.72
CA LEU A 237 3.25 20.88 -30.58
C LEU A 237 2.89 21.15 -29.13
N LEU A 238 3.21 20.20 -28.24
CA LEU A 238 3.00 20.38 -26.79
C LEU A 238 3.92 21.45 -26.21
N ALA A 239 5.20 21.49 -26.61
CA ALA A 239 6.14 22.50 -26.15
C ALA A 239 5.70 23.91 -26.57
N GLU A 240 5.29 24.11 -27.83
CA GLU A 240 4.76 25.36 -28.36
C GLU A 240 3.52 25.80 -27.57
N LYS A 241 2.59 24.87 -27.30
CA LYS A 241 1.38 25.18 -26.53
C LYS A 241 1.70 25.57 -25.08
N LEU A 242 2.67 24.93 -24.46
CA LEU A 242 3.10 25.27 -23.11
C LEU A 242 3.77 26.66 -23.03
N ILE A 243 4.56 27.04 -24.05
CA ILE A 243 5.17 28.38 -24.15
C ILE A 243 4.08 29.42 -24.40
N GLU A 244 3.11 29.16 -25.27
CA GLU A 244 1.96 30.05 -25.50
C GLU A 244 1.20 30.34 -24.18
N LEU A 245 0.93 29.29 -23.40
CA LEU A 245 0.24 29.41 -22.11
C LEU A 245 1.09 30.04 -21.01
N ASN A 246 2.41 30.06 -21.17
CA ASN A 246 3.37 30.58 -20.22
C ASN A 246 4.36 31.52 -20.89
N PRO A 247 3.98 32.76 -21.27
CA PRO A 247 4.79 33.67 -22.08
C PRO A 247 6.14 34.10 -21.49
N TRP A 248 6.33 33.80 -20.18
CA TRP A 248 7.62 34.02 -19.49
C TRP A 248 8.62 32.88 -19.75
N ALA A 249 8.19 31.74 -20.29
CA ALA A 249 9.03 30.58 -20.56
C ALA A 249 9.62 30.66 -21.98
N GLY A 250 10.94 30.50 -22.12
CA GLY A 250 11.58 30.42 -23.44
C GLY A 250 11.72 29.01 -23.99
N ASN A 251 11.75 28.00 -23.12
CA ASN A 251 11.97 26.60 -23.47
C ASN A 251 11.20 25.66 -22.55
N VAL A 252 10.98 24.43 -23.04
CA VAL A 252 10.32 23.36 -22.29
C VAL A 252 11.22 22.13 -22.22
N ARG A 253 11.28 21.49 -21.04
CA ARG A 253 11.93 20.21 -20.85
C ARG A 253 10.93 19.20 -20.29
N PHE A 254 10.71 18.13 -21.03
CA PHE A 254 9.83 17.04 -20.60
C PHE A 254 10.57 16.04 -19.72
N THR A 255 9.84 15.46 -18.78
CA THR A 255 10.26 14.35 -17.91
C THR A 255 9.07 13.40 -17.71
N ARG A 256 9.30 12.23 -17.10
CA ARG A 256 8.24 11.23 -16.92
C ARG A 256 7.46 11.37 -15.62
N SER A 257 8.03 12.07 -14.63
CA SER A 257 7.39 12.24 -13.32
C SER A 257 7.69 13.62 -12.72
N GLY A 258 6.86 14.05 -11.77
CA GLY A 258 7.08 15.31 -11.03
C GLY A 258 8.38 15.28 -10.23
N GLY A 259 8.77 14.12 -9.68
CA GLY A 259 10.06 13.97 -8.99
C GLY A 259 11.25 14.20 -9.92
N GLU A 260 11.23 13.62 -11.12
CA GLU A 260 12.25 13.86 -12.15
C GLU A 260 12.27 15.33 -12.59
N ALA A 261 11.11 15.94 -12.85
CA ALA A 261 11.01 17.35 -13.23
C ALA A 261 11.64 18.25 -12.17
N ASN A 262 11.37 18.00 -10.90
CA ASN A 262 11.97 18.73 -9.79
C ASN A 262 13.50 18.51 -9.73
N ALA A 263 13.98 17.28 -9.90
CA ALA A 263 15.42 17.00 -9.90
C ALA A 263 16.14 17.69 -11.05
N VAL A 264 15.58 17.68 -12.26
CA VAL A 264 16.12 18.41 -13.44
C VAL A 264 16.11 19.91 -13.19
N ALA A 265 15.00 20.46 -12.69
CA ALA A 265 14.90 21.90 -12.40
C ALA A 265 15.94 22.36 -11.36
N ILE A 266 16.13 21.61 -10.28
CA ILE A 266 17.14 21.91 -9.25
C ILE A 266 18.55 21.82 -9.83
N ARG A 267 18.85 20.82 -10.67
CA ARG A 267 20.16 20.70 -11.33
C ARG A 267 20.45 21.89 -12.22
N ILE A 268 19.50 22.30 -13.05
CA ILE A 268 19.62 23.48 -13.92
C ILE A 268 19.84 24.73 -13.09
N ALA A 269 19.05 24.94 -12.04
CA ALA A 269 19.13 26.13 -11.20
C ALA A 269 20.44 26.19 -10.40
N ARG A 270 20.96 25.07 -9.91
CA ARG A 270 22.30 25.00 -9.29
C ARG A 270 23.41 25.34 -10.28
N ALA A 271 23.34 24.76 -11.49
CA ALA A 271 24.33 25.09 -12.54
C ALA A 271 24.31 26.57 -12.91
N TYR A 272 23.13 27.16 -13.03
CA TYR A 272 22.98 28.60 -13.35
C TYR A 272 23.48 29.51 -12.23
N SER A 273 23.14 29.21 -10.97
CA SER A 273 23.51 30.04 -9.81
C SER A 273 24.94 29.81 -9.33
N GLY A 274 25.59 28.71 -9.72
CA GLY A 274 26.89 28.29 -9.18
C GLY A 274 26.87 27.99 -7.68
N ARG A 275 25.70 27.64 -7.12
CA ARG A 275 25.52 27.42 -5.68
C ARG A 275 24.74 26.11 -5.45
N ASP A 276 25.17 25.33 -4.45
CA ASP A 276 24.60 23.99 -4.16
C ASP A 276 23.36 24.04 -3.26
N ASN A 277 23.24 25.08 -2.41
CA ASN A 277 22.22 25.12 -1.38
C ASN A 277 20.88 25.62 -1.91
N ILE A 278 19.81 25.00 -1.47
CA ILE A 278 18.43 25.31 -1.83
C ILE A 278 17.58 25.61 -0.60
N ALA A 279 16.68 26.56 -0.70
CA ALA A 279 15.57 26.75 0.22
C ALA A 279 14.31 26.11 -0.36
N ILE A 280 13.60 25.29 0.41
CA ILE A 280 12.45 24.49 -0.06
C ILE A 280 11.20 24.72 0.77
N CYS A 281 10.04 24.77 0.11
CA CYS A 281 8.73 24.81 0.77
C CYS A 281 7.72 23.98 -0.01
N GLY A 282 7.08 23.04 0.65
CA GLY A 282 6.14 22.11 0.06
C GLY A 282 6.74 20.73 -0.23
N TYR A 283 5.94 19.85 -0.84
CA TYR A 283 6.36 18.49 -1.21
C TYR A 283 6.91 18.46 -2.64
N HIS A 284 8.11 17.94 -2.81
CA HIS A 284 8.80 17.93 -4.10
C HIS A 284 9.31 16.56 -4.55
N GLY A 285 8.75 15.49 -4.02
CA GLY A 285 9.11 14.11 -4.37
C GLY A 285 9.99 13.42 -3.33
N TRP A 286 10.70 12.39 -3.77
CA TRP A 286 11.44 11.47 -2.91
C TRP A 286 12.94 11.37 -3.28
N HIS A 287 13.42 12.26 -4.13
CA HIS A 287 14.83 12.28 -4.57
C HIS A 287 15.76 12.77 -3.45
N ASP A 288 17.00 12.32 -3.48
CA ASP A 288 18.03 12.62 -2.48
C ASP A 288 18.19 14.10 -2.17
N TRP A 289 18.13 14.96 -3.20
CA TRP A 289 18.26 16.41 -3.03
C TRP A 289 17.18 17.01 -2.11
N TYR A 290 15.97 16.40 -2.09
CA TYR A 290 14.86 16.84 -1.23
C TYR A 290 14.94 16.18 0.15
N LEU A 291 15.11 14.84 0.17
CA LEU A 291 15.20 14.07 1.42
C LEU A 291 16.41 14.46 2.27
N SER A 292 17.45 15.04 1.67
CA SER A 292 18.64 15.54 2.37
C SER A 292 18.32 16.58 3.45
N ALA A 293 17.19 17.27 3.37
CA ALA A 293 16.71 18.17 4.41
C ALA A 293 16.52 17.48 5.78
N ASN A 294 16.18 16.18 5.78
CA ASN A 294 16.00 15.40 7.00
C ASN A 294 17.32 14.82 7.55
N LEU A 295 18.46 14.94 6.87
CA LEU A 295 19.75 14.41 7.36
C LEU A 295 20.21 15.06 8.66
N LYS A 296 19.92 16.37 8.84
CA LYS A 296 20.27 17.09 10.06
C LYS A 296 19.29 16.84 11.19
N LYS A 297 18.00 16.82 10.90
CA LYS A 297 16.91 16.54 11.83
C LYS A 297 15.82 15.80 11.08
N LYS A 298 15.50 14.59 11.52
CA LYS A 298 14.56 13.67 10.84
C LYS A 298 13.15 14.26 10.60
N SER A 299 12.76 15.25 11.36
CA SER A 299 11.45 15.91 11.29
C SER A 299 11.40 17.20 10.47
N ASN A 300 12.47 17.59 9.77
CA ASN A 300 12.52 18.86 9.06
C ASN A 300 11.48 18.98 7.91
N LEU A 301 11.04 17.85 7.36
CA LEU A 301 10.04 17.80 6.29
C LEU A 301 8.63 17.43 6.78
N ASN A 302 8.40 17.24 8.09
CA ASN A 302 7.12 16.75 8.61
C ASN A 302 5.94 17.70 8.32
N ASP A 303 6.21 19.00 8.15
CA ASP A 303 5.19 20.01 7.86
C ASP A 303 4.98 20.20 6.33
N HIS A 304 5.59 19.35 5.50
CA HIS A 304 5.61 19.45 4.05
C HIS A 304 4.78 18.41 3.31
N LEU A 305 3.76 17.81 3.87
CA LEU A 305 2.79 16.85 3.35
C LEU A 305 2.92 15.46 3.98
N ILE A 306 4.10 14.85 3.93
CA ILE A 306 4.32 13.45 4.38
C ILE A 306 5.23 13.49 5.58
N LYS A 307 4.72 12.99 6.72
CA LYS A 307 5.51 12.86 7.95
C LYS A 307 6.46 11.66 7.86
N ASP A 308 7.54 11.74 8.62
CA ASP A 308 8.48 10.63 8.87
C ASP A 308 9.09 10.00 7.61
N LEU A 309 9.36 10.82 6.58
CA LEU A 309 10.01 10.37 5.36
C LEU A 309 11.36 9.70 5.67
N ASN A 310 11.50 8.44 5.25
CA ASN A 310 12.70 7.66 5.46
C ASN A 310 13.87 8.19 4.60
N ILE A 311 15.02 8.40 5.26
CA ILE A 311 16.25 8.92 4.65
C ILE A 311 17.32 7.83 4.48
N SER A 312 16.98 6.56 4.70
CA SER A 312 17.92 5.45 4.50
C SER A 312 18.39 5.43 3.04
N GLY A 313 19.70 5.40 2.85
CA GLY A 313 20.31 5.45 1.51
C GLY A 313 20.61 6.85 0.98
N VAL A 314 20.09 7.92 1.58
CA VAL A 314 20.44 9.30 1.19
C VAL A 314 21.92 9.58 1.53
N PRO A 315 22.75 10.04 0.58
CA PRO A 315 24.16 10.29 0.82
C PRO A 315 24.38 11.33 1.93
N LYS A 316 25.13 10.98 2.98
CA LYS A 316 25.41 11.86 4.13
C LYS A 316 26.08 13.17 3.75
N LYS A 317 26.84 13.22 2.65
CA LYS A 317 27.49 14.43 2.12
C LYS A 317 26.49 15.50 1.67
N LEU A 318 25.22 15.16 1.45
CA LEU A 318 24.17 16.12 1.12
C LEU A 318 23.61 16.86 2.34
N VAL A 319 24.10 16.61 3.54
CA VAL A 319 23.69 17.36 4.74
C VAL A 319 23.95 18.87 4.53
N ASN A 320 23.02 19.71 4.97
CA ASN A 320 23.06 21.17 4.82
C ASN A 320 23.06 21.66 3.35
N THR A 321 22.47 20.91 2.41
CA THR A 321 22.24 21.38 1.02
C THR A 321 20.79 21.77 0.77
N ALA A 322 19.84 21.32 1.60
CA ALA A 322 18.41 21.67 1.50
C ALA A 322 17.89 22.20 2.84
N TYR A 323 17.27 23.37 2.79
CA TYR A 323 16.80 24.14 3.94
C TYR A 323 15.29 24.36 3.83
N PRO A 324 14.45 23.61 4.56
CA PRO A 324 13.02 23.80 4.53
C PRO A 324 12.58 25.05 5.27
N PHE A 325 11.55 25.71 4.76
CA PHE A 325 10.86 26.82 5.41
C PHE A 325 9.35 26.68 5.30
N GLU A 326 8.63 27.26 6.23
CA GLU A 326 7.17 27.23 6.30
C GLU A 326 6.54 28.20 5.31
N TYR A 327 5.41 27.81 4.72
CA TYR A 327 4.65 28.68 3.84
C TYR A 327 4.12 29.90 4.61
N ASN A 328 4.14 31.07 4.01
CA ASN A 328 3.85 32.39 4.61
C ASN A 328 4.85 32.87 5.68
N ASN A 329 5.93 32.16 5.99
CA ASN A 329 6.94 32.55 6.95
C ASN A 329 8.15 33.22 6.24
N PHE A 330 7.95 34.46 5.79
CA PHE A 330 9.01 35.21 5.06
C PHE A 330 10.27 35.46 5.89
N GLU A 331 10.13 35.69 7.19
CA GLU A 331 11.29 35.97 8.06
C GLU A 331 12.16 34.72 8.26
N GLN A 332 11.57 33.56 8.31
CA GLN A 332 12.31 32.30 8.32
C GLN A 332 13.11 32.13 7.02
N LEU A 333 12.46 32.30 5.86
CA LEU A 333 13.16 32.26 4.56
C LEU A 333 14.29 33.27 4.46
N LYS A 334 14.07 34.50 4.86
CA LYS A 334 15.08 35.57 4.87
C LYS A 334 16.30 35.19 5.71
N LYS A 335 16.10 34.67 6.91
CA LYS A 335 17.16 34.14 7.77
C LYS A 335 17.96 33.02 7.11
N ILE A 336 17.29 32.08 6.44
CA ILE A 336 17.93 30.99 5.70
C ILE A 336 18.80 31.51 4.58
N VAL A 337 18.29 32.42 3.76
CA VAL A 337 19.02 33.03 2.63
C VAL A 337 20.26 33.82 3.11
N MET A 338 20.14 34.56 4.19
CA MET A 338 21.26 35.33 4.74
C MET A 338 22.39 34.49 5.34
N LYS A 339 22.05 33.34 5.91
CA LYS A 339 23.01 32.45 6.61
C LYS A 339 23.67 31.40 5.71
N ASN A 340 23.02 31.00 4.60
CA ASN A 340 23.39 29.81 3.88
C ASN A 340 23.46 30.08 2.38
N LYS A 341 24.46 30.56 1.82
CA LYS A 341 24.68 30.81 0.37
C LYS A 341 23.65 30.10 -0.57
N ILE A 342 22.36 30.45 -0.41
CA ILE A 342 21.26 29.87 -1.17
C ILE A 342 21.34 30.26 -2.63
N GLY A 343 21.28 29.31 -3.55
CA GLY A 343 21.25 29.51 -4.99
C GLY A 343 19.87 29.36 -5.61
N VAL A 344 18.96 28.66 -4.91
CA VAL A 344 17.66 28.33 -5.44
C VAL A 344 16.60 28.40 -4.33
N ILE A 345 15.47 29.02 -4.64
CA ILE A 345 14.26 28.90 -3.83
C ILE A 345 13.25 28.05 -4.62
N LYS A 346 12.90 26.89 -4.12
CA LYS A 346 11.90 25.99 -4.71
C LYS A 346 10.70 25.86 -3.79
N MET A 347 9.51 26.23 -4.28
CA MET A 347 8.30 26.20 -3.47
C MET A 347 7.06 25.92 -4.31
N GLU A 348 6.00 25.43 -3.68
CA GLU A 348 4.65 25.43 -4.23
C GLU A 348 4.10 26.86 -4.15
N VAL A 349 3.42 27.29 -5.21
CA VAL A 349 2.85 28.67 -5.28
C VAL A 349 1.66 28.80 -4.34
N GLU A 350 0.79 27.81 -4.34
CA GLU A 350 -0.37 27.68 -3.46
C GLU A 350 -0.70 26.20 -3.30
N ARG A 351 -1.16 25.82 -2.11
CA ARG A 351 -1.62 24.48 -1.83
C ARG A 351 -2.75 24.49 -0.81
N ASP A 352 -2.45 24.25 0.47
CA ASP A 352 -3.44 24.23 1.56
C ASP A 352 -3.72 25.62 2.13
N GLN A 353 -2.83 26.56 1.86
CA GLN A 353 -2.90 27.93 2.37
C GLN A 353 -2.73 28.93 1.23
N LYS A 354 -3.55 29.97 1.24
CA LYS A 354 -3.40 31.12 0.34
C LYS A 354 -2.20 31.99 0.77
N PRO A 355 -1.52 32.64 -0.18
CA PRO A 355 -0.44 33.57 0.15
C PRO A 355 -0.98 34.79 0.90
N LYS A 356 -0.38 35.12 2.04
CA LYS A 356 -0.76 36.25 2.89
C LYS A 356 0.25 37.41 2.79
N ASN A 357 -0.21 38.64 3.01
CA ASN A 357 0.65 39.83 3.16
C ASN A 357 1.68 40.02 2.05
N GLY A 358 1.32 39.66 0.80
CA GLY A 358 2.24 39.81 -0.35
C GLY A 358 3.41 38.82 -0.33
N PHE A 359 3.26 37.67 0.30
CA PHE A 359 4.31 36.65 0.51
C PHE A 359 5.07 36.33 -0.78
N LEU A 360 4.37 35.93 -1.86
CA LEU A 360 5.01 35.57 -3.13
C LEU A 360 5.83 36.71 -3.73
N LYS A 361 5.33 37.95 -3.66
CA LYS A 361 6.07 39.12 -4.11
C LYS A 361 7.34 39.36 -3.28
N LYS A 362 7.25 39.18 -1.96
CA LYS A 362 8.42 39.30 -1.06
C LYS A 362 9.45 38.21 -1.37
N VAL A 363 9.03 36.95 -1.61
CA VAL A 363 9.92 35.86 -1.99
C VAL A 363 10.62 36.17 -3.33
N ARG A 364 9.88 36.63 -4.34
CA ARG A 364 10.44 37.01 -5.63
C ARG A 364 11.48 38.14 -5.50
N ASN A 365 11.15 39.18 -4.74
CA ASN A 365 12.07 40.31 -4.52
C ASN A 365 13.33 39.86 -3.79
N LEU A 366 13.21 38.96 -2.81
CA LEU A 366 14.36 38.40 -2.10
C LEU A 366 15.28 37.63 -3.05
N ALA A 367 14.71 36.79 -3.91
CA ALA A 367 15.45 36.00 -4.92
C ALA A 367 16.18 36.94 -5.89
N THR A 368 15.49 37.94 -6.46
CA THR A 368 16.07 38.89 -7.40
C THR A 368 17.24 39.71 -6.78
N LYS A 369 17.09 40.12 -5.51
CA LYS A 369 18.11 40.88 -4.80
C LYS A 369 19.41 40.09 -4.54
N ASN A 370 19.31 38.77 -4.39
CA ASN A 370 20.44 37.91 -4.03
C ASN A 370 21.04 37.15 -5.23
N LYS A 371 20.54 37.40 -6.46
CA LYS A 371 20.93 36.82 -7.75
C LYS A 371 20.79 35.29 -7.79
#